data_8130c7ef665769745ea65966b19ca28c
#
_entry.id   8130c7ef665769745ea65966b19ca28c
#
_cell.length_a   1.000
_cell.length_b   1.000
_cell.length_c   1.000
_cell.angle_alpha   90.00
_cell.angle_beta   90.00
_cell.angle_gamma   90.00
#
_symmetry.space_group_name_H-M   'P 1'
#
loop_
_entity.id
_entity.type
_entity.pdbx_description
1 polymer ?
#
loop_
_entity_poly.entity_id
_entity_poly.type
_entity_poly.pdbx_seq_one_letter_code
_entity_poly.pdbx_strand_id
1 'polypeptide(L)'
;MDITTLGTRAQAASRVLATATTAQKNEALNAMADELLAASAAIGEANAQDVSAARDAGTAESLLDRLTLTETRLQGMSDGLRALADLADPVGQIVRGWVNPNGVDAVSYTHLRAHETPE
;
A
#
# COMPACT_ATOMS: atom_id res chain seq x y z
N MET A 1 20.21 5.17 -3.46
CA MET A 1 19.72 3.89 -4.06
C MET A 1 19.30 4.20 -5.48
N ASP A 2 19.79 3.47 -6.44
CA ASP A 2 19.37 3.67 -7.81
C ASP A 2 17.99 3.05 -8.09
N ILE A 3 17.36 3.49 -9.18
CA ILE A 3 16.02 3.04 -9.59
C ILE A 3 15.97 1.52 -9.86
N THR A 4 17.04 0.95 -10.42
CA THR A 4 17.11 -0.48 -10.72
C THR A 4 17.09 -1.31 -9.44
N THR A 5 17.87 -0.92 -8.45
CA THR A 5 17.89 -1.56 -7.13
C THR A 5 16.52 -1.44 -6.43
N LEU A 6 15.90 -0.26 -6.49
CA LEU A 6 14.56 -0.03 -5.93
C LEU A 6 13.52 -0.94 -6.60
N GLY A 7 13.53 -1.00 -7.93
CA GLY A 7 12.63 -1.86 -8.71
C GLY A 7 12.80 -3.34 -8.40
N THR A 8 14.04 -3.82 -8.31
CA THR A 8 14.34 -5.22 -7.97
C THR A 8 13.83 -5.58 -6.58
N ARG A 9 14.04 -4.70 -5.60
CA ARG A 9 13.52 -4.91 -4.23
C ARG A 9 11.99 -4.90 -4.18
N ALA A 10 11.35 -3.99 -4.90
CA ALA A 10 9.90 -3.93 -4.99
C ALA A 10 9.31 -5.20 -5.63
N GLN A 11 9.95 -5.71 -6.69
CA GLN A 11 9.54 -6.97 -7.33
C GLN A 11 9.68 -8.17 -6.38
N ALA A 12 10.78 -8.26 -5.64
CA ALA A 12 10.96 -9.32 -4.65
C ALA A 12 9.91 -9.25 -3.53
N ALA A 13 9.63 -8.05 -3.03
CA ALA A 13 8.60 -7.82 -2.01
C ALA A 13 7.19 -8.19 -2.51
N SER A 14 6.88 -7.88 -3.77
CA SER A 14 5.56 -8.21 -4.36
C SER A 14 5.30 -9.72 -4.40
N ARG A 15 6.33 -10.52 -4.61
CA ARG A 15 6.22 -12.00 -4.60
C ARG A 15 5.88 -12.53 -3.21
N VAL A 16 6.46 -11.94 -2.17
CA VAL A 16 6.14 -12.29 -0.78
C VAL A 16 4.71 -11.89 -0.44
N LEU A 17 4.30 -10.68 -0.79
CA LEU A 17 2.95 -10.17 -0.54
C LEU A 17 1.87 -10.97 -1.27
N ALA A 18 2.18 -11.50 -2.44
CA ALA A 18 1.22 -12.29 -3.22
C ALA A 18 0.74 -13.57 -2.51
N THR A 19 1.52 -14.10 -1.57
CA THR A 19 1.18 -15.28 -0.76
C THR A 19 0.91 -14.95 0.69
N ALA A 20 0.97 -13.68 1.08
CA ALA A 20 0.66 -13.27 2.43
C ALA A 20 -0.83 -13.50 2.75
N THR A 21 -1.10 -13.93 3.98
CA THR A 21 -2.48 -14.08 4.46
C THR A 21 -3.13 -12.71 4.68
N THR A 22 -4.45 -12.65 4.69
CA THR A 22 -5.21 -11.45 5.05
C THR A 22 -4.80 -10.94 6.43
N ALA A 23 -4.63 -11.84 7.40
CA ALA A 23 -4.19 -11.47 8.75
C ALA A 23 -2.81 -10.81 8.75
N GLN A 24 -1.84 -11.33 8.00
CA GLN A 24 -0.51 -10.74 7.86
C GLN A 24 -0.56 -9.35 7.22
N LYS A 25 -1.37 -9.18 6.17
CA LYS A 25 -1.55 -7.88 5.51
C LYS A 25 -2.18 -6.85 6.44
N ASN A 26 -3.19 -7.24 7.20
CA ASN A 26 -3.87 -6.37 8.16
C ASN A 26 -2.96 -6.00 9.33
N GLU A 27 -2.17 -6.93 9.84
CA GLU A 27 -1.17 -6.66 10.87
C GLU A 27 -0.12 -5.64 10.38
N ALA A 28 0.37 -5.80 9.14
CA ALA A 28 1.30 -4.87 8.53
C ALA A 28 0.69 -3.46 8.37
N LEU A 29 -0.56 -3.35 7.90
CA LEU A 29 -1.25 -2.07 7.76
C LEU A 29 -1.43 -1.37 9.11
N ASN A 30 -1.82 -2.09 10.14
CA ASN A 30 -1.95 -1.54 11.48
C ASN A 30 -0.60 -1.13 12.08
N ALA A 31 0.45 -1.91 11.86
CA ALA A 31 1.81 -1.55 12.28
C ALA A 31 2.31 -0.28 11.56
N MET A 32 2.04 -0.13 10.26
CA MET A 32 2.34 1.08 9.51
C MET A 32 1.60 2.30 10.08
N ALA A 33 0.33 2.14 10.46
CA ALA A 33 -0.45 3.21 11.10
C ALA A 33 0.15 3.65 12.43
N ASP A 34 0.58 2.70 13.26
CA ASP A 34 1.24 2.98 14.54
C ASP A 34 2.59 3.67 14.35
N GLU A 35 3.41 3.20 13.42
CA GLU A 35 4.73 3.78 13.12
C GLU A 35 4.65 5.20 12.57
N LEU A 36 3.65 5.52 11.75
CA LEU A 36 3.42 6.89 11.29
C LEU A 36 3.22 7.86 12.45
N LEU A 37 2.43 7.47 13.44
CA LEU A 37 2.18 8.30 14.61
C LEU A 37 3.38 8.34 15.56
N ALA A 38 4.05 7.23 15.74
CA ALA A 38 5.27 7.16 16.55
C ALA A 38 6.40 8.03 15.98
N ALA A 39 6.52 8.11 14.65
CA ALA A 39 7.51 8.91 13.94
C ALA A 39 7.06 10.34 13.63
N SER A 40 5.92 10.79 14.13
CA SER A 40 5.30 12.08 13.75
C SER A 40 6.22 13.27 13.92
N ALA A 41 7.04 13.31 14.98
CA ALA A 41 7.99 14.39 15.22
C ALA A 41 9.09 14.43 14.15
N ALA A 42 9.69 13.29 13.83
CA ALA A 42 10.74 13.20 12.80
C ALA A 42 10.18 13.50 11.39
N ILE A 43 9.00 13.01 11.09
CA ILE A 43 8.30 13.29 9.82
C ILE A 43 8.00 14.79 9.72
N GLY A 44 7.50 15.40 10.78
CA GLY A 44 7.19 16.84 10.83
C GLY A 44 8.43 17.71 10.62
N GLU A 45 9.56 17.32 11.22
CA GLU A 45 10.83 18.04 11.05
C GLU A 45 11.33 17.96 9.60
N ALA A 46 11.37 16.77 9.02
CA ALA A 46 11.76 16.57 7.61
C ALA A 46 10.82 17.33 6.66
N ASN A 47 9.52 17.26 6.92
CA ASN A 47 8.52 17.97 6.12
C ASN A 47 8.68 19.50 6.20
N ALA A 48 8.99 20.05 7.37
CA ALA A 48 9.26 21.49 7.51
C ALA A 48 10.46 21.94 6.67
N GLN A 49 11.50 21.11 6.57
CA GLN A 49 12.65 21.36 5.70
C GLN A 49 12.25 21.35 4.22
N ASP A 50 11.47 20.38 3.79
CA ASP A 50 10.97 20.26 2.41
C ASP A 50 10.08 21.46 2.03
N VAL A 51 9.17 21.86 2.92
CA VAL A 51 8.29 23.04 2.71
C VAL A 51 9.10 24.31 2.62
N SER A 52 10.12 24.49 3.46
CA SER A 52 11.00 25.66 3.42
C SER A 52 11.78 25.71 2.10
N ALA A 53 12.36 24.61 1.67
CA ALA A 53 13.07 24.52 0.40
C ALA A 53 12.16 24.81 -0.81
N ALA A 54 10.94 24.27 -0.79
CA ALA A 54 9.95 24.51 -1.85
C ALA A 54 9.51 26.00 -1.89
N ARG A 55 9.34 26.64 -0.74
CA ARG A 55 9.03 28.07 -0.65
C ARG A 55 10.16 28.91 -1.23
N ASP A 56 11.41 28.62 -0.88
CA ASP A 56 12.58 29.31 -1.38
C ASP A 56 12.75 29.13 -2.91
N ALA A 57 12.28 28.02 -3.45
CA ALA A 57 12.22 27.76 -4.89
C ALA A 57 11.06 28.45 -5.62
N GLY A 58 10.22 29.21 -4.90
CA GLY A 58 9.11 29.97 -5.49
C GLY A 58 7.83 29.15 -5.73
N THR A 59 7.67 28.01 -5.06
CA THR A 59 6.46 27.18 -5.17
C THR A 59 5.23 27.95 -4.68
N ALA A 60 4.10 27.84 -5.41
CA ALA A 60 2.85 28.50 -5.07
C ALA A 60 2.30 28.04 -3.72
N GLU A 61 1.67 28.93 -2.96
CA GLU A 61 1.14 28.67 -1.63
C GLU A 61 0.14 27.48 -1.61
N SER A 62 -0.68 27.32 -2.64
CA SER A 62 -1.59 26.17 -2.74
C SER A 62 -0.89 24.82 -2.80
N LEU A 63 0.29 24.77 -3.43
CA LEU A 63 1.12 23.57 -3.50
C LEU A 63 1.90 23.36 -2.19
N LEU A 64 2.35 24.44 -1.55
CA LEU A 64 2.98 24.38 -0.22
C LEU A 64 2.01 23.84 0.83
N ASP A 65 0.74 24.24 0.80
CA ASP A 65 -0.28 23.70 1.69
C ASP A 65 -0.48 22.19 1.47
N ARG A 66 -0.49 21.77 0.23
CA ARG A 66 -0.62 20.33 -0.11
C ARG A 66 0.61 19.52 0.27
N LEU A 67 1.79 20.11 0.25
CA LEU A 67 3.03 19.47 0.70
C LEU A 67 3.11 19.38 2.24
N THR A 68 2.49 20.29 2.95
CA THR A 68 2.59 20.38 4.41
C THR A 68 1.88 19.21 5.10
N LEU A 69 2.61 18.48 5.93
CA LEU A 69 2.07 17.44 6.80
C LEU A 69 1.85 18.02 8.21
N THR A 70 0.59 18.21 8.57
CA THR A 70 0.19 18.55 9.92
C THR A 70 -0.03 17.27 10.74
N GLU A 71 -0.08 17.42 12.05
CA GLU A 71 -0.41 16.30 12.95
C GLU A 71 -1.79 15.71 12.60
N THR A 72 -2.78 16.55 12.29
CA THR A 72 -4.10 16.12 11.84
C THR A 72 -4.04 15.33 10.53
N ARG A 73 -3.20 15.74 9.57
CA ARG A 73 -3.02 15.03 8.31
C ARG A 73 -2.34 13.68 8.50
N LEU A 74 -1.34 13.60 9.37
CA LEU A 74 -0.70 12.33 9.74
C LEU A 74 -1.69 11.39 10.44
N GLN A 75 -2.52 11.91 11.35
CA GLN A 75 -3.59 11.12 11.95
C GLN A 75 -4.57 10.58 10.91
N GLY A 76 -4.97 11.41 9.95
CA GLY A 76 -5.82 10.98 8.83
C GLY A 76 -5.19 9.88 7.98
N MET A 77 -3.88 9.92 7.74
CA MET A 77 -3.15 8.86 7.04
C MET A 77 -3.16 7.55 7.84
N SER A 78 -2.90 7.62 9.13
CA SER A 78 -2.97 6.47 10.03
C SER A 78 -4.38 5.86 10.05
N ASP A 79 -5.40 6.68 10.18
CA ASP A 79 -6.81 6.25 10.17
C ASP A 79 -7.18 5.58 8.82
N GLY A 80 -6.67 6.11 7.71
CA GLY A 80 -6.84 5.52 6.38
C GLY A 80 -6.22 4.13 6.26
N LEU A 81 -5.03 3.89 6.83
CA LEU A 81 -4.40 2.58 6.86
C LEU A 81 -5.22 1.57 7.69
N ARG A 82 -5.76 2.00 8.84
CA ARG A 82 -6.63 1.15 9.66
C ARG A 82 -7.94 0.83 8.97
N ALA A 83 -8.55 1.82 8.32
CA ALA A 83 -9.76 1.60 7.53
C ALA A 83 -9.52 0.63 6.38
N LEU A 84 -8.35 0.69 5.73
CA LEU A 84 -7.97 -0.26 4.70
C LEU A 84 -7.83 -1.70 5.24
N ALA A 85 -7.30 -1.87 6.46
CA ALA A 85 -7.21 -3.16 7.13
C ALA A 85 -8.59 -3.78 7.42
N ASP A 86 -9.62 -2.97 7.61
CA ASP A 86 -11.00 -3.40 7.86
C ASP A 86 -11.76 -3.81 6.58
N LEU A 87 -11.23 -3.49 5.40
CA LEU A 87 -11.83 -3.90 4.13
C LEU A 87 -11.62 -5.40 3.89
N ALA A 88 -12.58 -6.01 3.19
CA ALA A 88 -12.44 -7.39 2.75
C ALA A 88 -11.25 -7.52 1.78
N ASP A 89 -10.42 -8.57 1.99
CA ASP A 89 -9.31 -8.87 1.10
C ASP A 89 -9.86 -9.44 -0.22
N PRO A 90 -9.66 -8.77 -1.37
CA PRO A 90 -10.17 -9.24 -2.65
C PRO A 90 -9.33 -10.39 -3.24
N VAL A 91 -8.10 -10.58 -2.75
CA VAL A 91 -7.20 -11.60 -3.28
C VAL A 91 -7.71 -12.99 -2.93
N GLY A 92 -7.91 -13.83 -3.94
CA GLY A 92 -8.42 -15.18 -3.77
C GLY A 92 -9.95 -15.27 -3.69
N GLN A 93 -10.68 -14.17 -3.82
CA GLN A 93 -12.14 -14.23 -3.92
C GLN A 93 -12.58 -14.95 -5.21
N ILE A 94 -13.52 -15.87 -5.08
CA ILE A 94 -14.14 -16.52 -6.23
C ILE A 94 -15.13 -15.56 -6.88
N VAL A 95 -14.84 -15.16 -8.11
CA VAL A 95 -15.70 -14.28 -8.90
C VAL A 95 -16.82 -15.07 -9.55
N ARG A 96 -16.52 -16.26 -10.05
CA ARG A 96 -17.45 -17.16 -10.71
C ARG A 96 -16.99 -18.60 -10.58
N GLY A 97 -17.94 -19.50 -10.35
CA GLY A 97 -17.73 -20.94 -10.39
C GLY A 97 -18.78 -21.61 -11.28
N TRP A 98 -18.40 -22.65 -11.99
CA TRP A 98 -19.32 -23.48 -12.79
C TRP A 98 -18.78 -24.90 -12.96
N VAL A 99 -19.67 -25.81 -13.31
CA VAL A 99 -19.33 -27.17 -13.70
C VAL A 99 -19.43 -27.28 -15.23
N ASN A 100 -18.36 -27.71 -15.84
CA ASN A 100 -18.34 -27.96 -17.27
C ASN A 100 -19.17 -29.20 -17.63
N PRO A 101 -19.68 -29.34 -18.87
CA PRO A 101 -20.45 -30.52 -19.28
C PRO A 101 -19.71 -31.87 -19.11
N ASN A 102 -18.38 -31.86 -19.05
CA ASN A 102 -17.52 -33.00 -18.78
C ASN A 102 -17.36 -33.30 -17.27
N GLY A 103 -18.04 -32.56 -16.40
CA GLY A 103 -17.99 -32.75 -14.94
C GLY A 103 -16.81 -32.08 -14.24
N VAL A 104 -16.01 -31.30 -14.95
CA VAL A 104 -14.89 -30.55 -14.35
C VAL A 104 -15.40 -29.28 -13.70
N ASP A 105 -15.05 -29.08 -12.44
CA ASP A 105 -15.29 -27.83 -11.72
C ASP A 105 -14.31 -26.74 -12.19
N ALA A 106 -14.84 -25.59 -12.55
CA ALA A 106 -14.06 -24.44 -12.96
C ALA A 106 -14.38 -23.24 -12.07
N VAL A 107 -13.35 -22.47 -11.70
CA VAL A 107 -13.49 -21.26 -10.89
C VAL A 107 -12.64 -20.12 -11.46
N SER A 108 -13.15 -18.89 -11.32
CA SER A 108 -12.43 -17.68 -11.62
C SER A 108 -12.18 -16.91 -10.32
N TYR A 109 -10.93 -16.49 -10.12
CA TYR A 109 -10.49 -15.72 -8.96
C TYR A 109 -10.20 -14.28 -9.32
N THR A 110 -10.28 -13.37 -8.34
CA THR A 110 -9.97 -11.94 -8.51
C THR A 110 -8.49 -11.67 -8.76
N HIS A 111 -7.62 -12.61 -8.39
CA HIS A 111 -6.18 -12.49 -8.60
C HIS A 111 -5.61 -13.80 -9.10
N LEU A 112 -5.35 -13.85 -10.40
CA LEU A 112 -4.54 -14.90 -11.01
C LEU A 112 -3.12 -14.37 -11.19
N ARG A 113 -2.14 -15.07 -10.63
CA ARG A 113 -0.76 -14.86 -11.01
C ARG A 113 -0.58 -15.21 -12.47
N ALA A 114 -0.03 -14.30 -13.24
CA ALA A 114 0.29 -14.52 -14.65
C ALA A 114 1.40 -15.59 -14.88
N HIS A 115 1.74 -16.40 -13.88
CA HIS A 115 2.93 -17.25 -13.90
C HIS A 115 2.72 -18.70 -13.42
N GLU A 116 1.49 -19.13 -13.22
CA GLU A 116 1.22 -20.53 -12.93
C GLU A 116 0.46 -21.16 -14.08
N THR A 117 1.06 -21.17 -15.26
CA THR A 117 0.83 -22.24 -16.22
C THR A 117 1.83 -23.32 -15.86
N PRO A 118 1.40 -24.48 -15.35
CA PRO A 118 2.27 -25.66 -15.31
C PRO A 118 2.63 -25.99 -16.76
N GLU A 119 3.91 -26.05 -17.03
CA GLU A 119 4.40 -26.69 -18.25
C GLU A 119 4.03 -28.17 -18.26
#